data_20e304137685a4fac71b22ccac0c389b
#
_entry.id   20e304137685a4fac71b22ccac0c389b
#
_cell.length_a   1.000
_cell.length_b   1.000
_cell.length_c   1.000
_cell.angle_alpha   90.00
_cell.angle_beta   90.00
_cell.angle_gamma   90.00
#
_symmetry.space_group_name_H-M   'P 1'
#
loop_
_entity.id
_entity.type
_entity.pdbx_description
1 polymer ?
#
loop_
_entity_poly.entity_id
_entity_poly.type
_entity_poly.pdbx_seq_one_letter_code
_entity_poly.pdbx_strand_id
1 'polypeptide(L)'
;QQRAADGERPATLLELFDLIKSSGKPVRLNLETKLTPESGAATPDPLTFARLVVDAVRASGMAERVTVQSFDWRTLRHVHTLAPEIGTACLTIESENFDTVRRKTGAPSPWHAGGNLADHAGSLPKLVHASGCRTWSMFWRNLTQADLAEARTLRLTVLPWTVNDPAEMARLIDWGVDGIITDYPNRLRDVMTEKKLPLP
;
A
#
# COMPACT_ATOMS: atom_id res chain seq x y z
N GLN A 1 7.83 15.40 17.35
CA GLN A 1 6.47 15.97 17.16
C GLN A 1 6.60 17.17 16.23
N GLN A 2 6.06 17.06 15.01
CA GLN A 2 5.90 18.19 14.13
C GLN A 2 4.81 19.11 14.74
N ARG A 3 5.15 20.35 15.04
CA ARG A 3 4.18 21.40 15.32
C ARG A 3 4.09 22.31 14.10
N ALA A 4 2.89 22.54 13.60
CA ALA A 4 2.67 23.56 12.60
C ALA A 4 2.97 24.96 13.19
N ALA A 5 3.51 25.87 12.37
CA ALA A 5 3.92 27.19 12.83
C ALA A 5 2.73 28.11 13.20
N ASP A 6 1.53 27.76 12.78
CA ASP A 6 0.27 28.51 12.96
C ASP A 6 -0.66 27.91 14.03
N GLY A 7 -0.19 26.92 14.80
CA GLY A 7 -0.99 26.23 15.81
C GLY A 7 -1.86 25.09 15.28
N GLU A 8 -1.82 24.81 13.97
CA GLU A 8 -2.53 23.69 13.38
C GLU A 8 -1.94 22.34 13.86
N ARG A 9 -2.71 21.29 13.81
CA ARG A 9 -2.30 19.93 14.14
C ARG A 9 -2.62 18.95 12.98
N PRO A 10 -1.93 17.82 12.90
CA PRO A 10 -2.35 16.77 11.99
C PRO A 10 -3.80 16.35 12.26
N ALA A 11 -4.60 16.22 11.23
CA ALA A 11 -5.96 15.71 11.35
C ALA A 11 -5.95 14.28 11.90
N THR A 12 -6.93 13.95 12.70
CA THR A 12 -7.18 12.56 13.12
C THR A 12 -7.78 11.76 11.97
N LEU A 13 -7.68 10.44 12.05
CA LEU A 13 -8.29 9.56 11.06
C LEU A 13 -9.83 9.73 11.01
N LEU A 14 -10.47 9.97 12.15
CA LEU A 14 -11.92 10.18 12.20
C LEU A 14 -12.33 11.50 11.52
N GLU A 15 -11.59 12.57 11.73
CA GLU A 15 -11.81 13.85 11.01
C GLU A 15 -11.67 13.69 9.50
N LEU A 16 -10.69 12.89 9.05
CA LEU A 16 -10.54 12.57 7.63
C LEU A 16 -11.73 11.77 7.08
N PHE A 17 -12.22 10.78 7.82
CA PHE A 17 -13.41 10.02 7.42
C PHE A 17 -14.65 10.91 7.31
N ASP A 18 -14.85 11.81 8.27
CA ASP A 18 -15.99 12.74 8.25
C ASP A 18 -15.90 13.72 7.08
N LEU A 19 -14.70 14.23 6.77
CA LEU A 19 -14.47 15.07 5.59
C LEU A 19 -14.82 14.33 4.29
N ILE A 20 -14.38 13.09 4.15
CA ILE A 20 -14.65 12.29 2.95
C ILE A 20 -16.15 11.99 2.82
N LYS A 21 -16.82 11.62 3.90
CA LYS A 21 -18.26 11.38 3.90
C LYS A 21 -19.05 12.63 3.54
N SER A 22 -18.70 13.78 4.13
CA SER A 22 -19.36 15.06 3.88
C SER A 22 -19.16 15.58 2.45
N SER A 23 -18.07 15.19 1.78
CA SER A 23 -17.80 15.58 0.39
C SER A 23 -18.79 14.97 -0.62
N GLY A 24 -19.51 13.90 -0.26
CA GLY A 24 -20.36 13.15 -1.17
C GLY A 24 -19.62 12.47 -2.33
N LYS A 25 -18.28 12.54 -2.38
CA LYS A 25 -17.46 11.97 -3.45
C LYS A 25 -17.10 10.51 -3.16
N PRO A 26 -16.95 9.66 -4.19
CA PRO A 26 -16.59 8.25 -4.03
C PRO A 26 -15.09 8.06 -3.75
N VAL A 27 -14.50 8.90 -2.90
CA VAL A 27 -13.08 8.82 -2.53
C VAL A 27 -12.82 7.54 -1.75
N ARG A 28 -11.79 6.80 -2.14
CA ARG A 28 -11.25 5.64 -1.42
C ARG A 28 -9.98 6.06 -0.69
N LEU A 29 -9.67 5.35 0.38
CA LEU A 29 -8.48 5.61 1.19
C LEU A 29 -7.55 4.42 1.15
N ASN A 30 -6.27 4.71 1.00
CA ASN A 30 -5.18 3.77 1.20
C ASN A 30 -4.42 4.19 2.47
N LEU A 31 -4.72 3.54 3.60
CA LEU A 31 -4.19 3.88 4.91
C LEU A 31 -2.90 3.10 5.18
N GLU A 32 -1.80 3.81 5.41
CA GLU A 32 -0.54 3.16 5.73
C GLU A 32 -0.29 3.10 7.23
N THR A 33 -0.07 1.89 7.76
CA THR A 33 0.44 1.70 9.11
C THR A 33 1.95 1.79 9.11
N LYS A 34 2.49 2.86 9.72
CA LYS A 34 3.93 3.11 9.77
C LYS A 34 4.55 2.53 11.04
N LEU A 35 4.97 1.29 10.93
CA LEU A 35 5.82 0.61 11.91
C LEU A 35 6.88 -0.21 11.19
N THR A 36 7.90 -0.60 11.92
CA THR A 36 9.01 -1.42 11.41
C THR A 36 9.24 -2.61 12.33
N PRO A 37 9.92 -3.66 11.89
CA PRO A 37 10.31 -4.76 12.76
C PRO A 37 11.11 -4.33 14.00
N GLU A 38 11.78 -3.17 13.91
CA GLU A 38 12.62 -2.59 14.97
C GLU A 38 11.94 -1.45 15.75
N SER A 39 10.67 -1.12 15.50
CA SER A 39 9.98 0.04 16.12
C SER A 39 9.93 -0.02 17.66
N GLY A 40 9.95 -1.20 18.24
CA GLY A 40 9.90 -1.38 19.69
C GLY A 40 8.72 -0.63 20.32
N ALA A 41 8.98 0.12 21.39
CA ALA A 41 7.96 0.91 22.09
C ALA A 41 7.62 2.26 21.42
N ALA A 42 8.24 2.59 20.28
CA ALA A 42 7.97 3.83 19.56
C ALA A 42 6.62 3.82 18.84
N THR A 43 6.08 2.64 18.58
CA THR A 43 4.73 2.44 18.01
C THR A 43 3.99 1.37 18.81
N PRO A 44 2.66 1.29 18.75
CA PRO A 44 1.94 0.12 19.23
C PRO A 44 2.46 -1.14 18.53
N ASP A 45 2.35 -2.28 19.22
CA ASP A 45 2.64 -3.57 18.57
C ASP A 45 1.70 -3.82 17.37
N PRO A 46 2.07 -4.72 16.43
CA PRO A 46 1.31 -4.92 15.20
C PRO A 46 -0.16 -5.29 15.40
N LEU A 47 -0.49 -6.07 16.43
CA LEU A 47 -1.87 -6.46 16.73
C LEU A 47 -2.68 -5.28 17.27
N THR A 48 -2.13 -4.54 18.21
CA THR A 48 -2.75 -3.34 18.78
C THR A 48 -2.96 -2.28 17.71
N PHE A 49 -1.97 -2.06 16.84
CA PHE A 49 -2.11 -1.10 15.75
C PHE A 49 -3.22 -1.53 14.76
N ALA A 50 -3.24 -2.81 14.38
CA ALA A 50 -4.30 -3.33 13.51
C ALA A 50 -5.68 -3.15 14.12
N ARG A 51 -5.86 -3.43 15.42
CA ARG A 51 -7.14 -3.20 16.13
C ARG A 51 -7.58 -1.76 16.09
N LEU A 52 -6.70 -0.82 16.43
CA LEU A 52 -7.01 0.62 16.40
C LEU A 52 -7.49 1.07 15.02
N VAL A 53 -6.83 0.62 13.95
CA VAL A 53 -7.23 0.95 12.57
C VAL A 53 -8.56 0.30 12.21
N VAL A 54 -8.73 -1.00 12.48
CA VAL A 54 -9.97 -1.74 12.17
C VAL A 54 -11.15 -1.14 12.90
N ASP A 55 -11.01 -0.83 14.19
CA ASP A 55 -12.08 -0.25 15.00
C ASP A 55 -12.49 1.13 14.46
N ALA A 56 -11.52 1.98 14.11
CA ALA A 56 -11.80 3.29 13.53
C ALA A 56 -12.51 3.18 12.16
N VAL A 57 -12.07 2.27 11.31
CA VAL A 57 -12.65 2.03 9.98
C VAL A 57 -14.09 1.51 10.10
N ARG A 58 -14.34 0.53 10.98
CA ARG A 58 -15.67 -0.03 11.22
C ARG A 58 -16.61 0.99 11.84
N ALA A 59 -16.16 1.71 12.88
CA ALA A 59 -16.96 2.73 13.54
C ALA A 59 -17.39 3.87 12.58
N SER A 60 -16.57 4.15 11.58
CA SER A 60 -16.89 5.16 10.56
C SER A 60 -17.73 4.64 9.40
N GLY A 61 -17.98 3.34 9.28
CA GLY A 61 -18.66 2.72 8.15
C GLY A 61 -17.87 2.79 6.84
N MET A 62 -16.53 2.87 6.89
CA MET A 62 -15.67 3.07 5.72
C MET A 62 -15.02 1.78 5.20
N ALA A 63 -15.39 0.60 5.71
CA ALA A 63 -14.70 -0.66 5.42
C ALA A 63 -14.56 -0.95 3.91
N GLU A 64 -15.59 -0.73 3.11
CA GLU A 64 -15.56 -0.95 1.66
C GLU A 64 -14.75 0.10 0.88
N ARG A 65 -14.41 1.21 1.53
CA ARG A 65 -13.69 2.35 0.92
C ARG A 65 -12.25 2.48 1.39
N VAL A 66 -11.81 1.59 2.28
CA VAL A 66 -10.46 1.60 2.87
C VAL A 66 -9.69 0.37 2.42
N THR A 67 -8.44 0.60 2.06
CA THR A 67 -7.40 -0.42 1.97
C THR A 67 -6.33 -0.08 3.00
N VAL A 68 -5.87 -1.05 3.77
CA VAL A 68 -4.75 -0.86 4.71
C VAL A 68 -3.47 -1.36 4.03
N GLN A 69 -2.45 -0.49 3.96
CA GLN A 69 -1.14 -0.86 3.44
C GLN A 69 -0.06 -0.79 4.52
N SER A 70 0.96 -1.60 4.37
CA SER A 70 2.13 -1.56 5.25
C SER A 70 3.34 -2.21 4.61
N PHE A 71 4.53 -1.73 4.98
CA PHE A 71 5.77 -2.47 4.78
C PHE A 71 5.90 -3.63 5.76
N ASP A 72 5.42 -3.45 6.98
CA ASP A 72 5.38 -4.51 7.99
C ASP A 72 4.10 -5.33 7.88
N TRP A 73 4.19 -6.46 7.17
CA TRP A 73 3.03 -7.31 6.88
C TRP A 73 2.44 -8.00 8.11
N ARG A 74 3.12 -7.94 9.27
CA ARG A 74 2.53 -8.43 10.54
C ARG A 74 1.24 -7.70 10.86
N THR A 75 1.19 -6.37 10.62
CA THR A 75 -0.05 -5.59 10.78
C THR A 75 -1.13 -6.04 9.81
N LEU A 76 -0.78 -6.25 8.52
CA LEU A 76 -1.73 -6.68 7.50
C LEU A 76 -2.32 -8.06 7.79
N ARG A 77 -1.51 -8.99 8.30
CA ARG A 77 -1.99 -10.30 8.75
C ARG A 77 -3.03 -10.18 9.86
N HIS A 78 -2.82 -9.27 10.82
CA HIS A 78 -3.79 -9.01 11.87
C HIS A 78 -5.04 -8.32 11.34
N VAL A 79 -4.93 -7.35 10.42
CA VAL A 79 -6.08 -6.74 9.75
C VAL A 79 -6.91 -7.80 9.03
N HIS A 80 -6.27 -8.68 8.26
CA HIS A 80 -6.95 -9.76 7.54
C HIS A 80 -7.70 -10.71 8.48
N THR A 81 -7.11 -11.03 9.65
CA THR A 81 -7.74 -11.91 10.66
C THR A 81 -8.92 -11.21 11.36
N LEU A 82 -8.78 -9.93 11.70
CA LEU A 82 -9.78 -9.18 12.46
C LEU A 82 -10.92 -8.68 11.59
N ALA A 83 -10.65 -8.35 10.33
CA ALA A 83 -11.56 -7.67 9.41
C ALA A 83 -11.29 -8.09 7.95
N PRO A 84 -11.64 -9.33 7.55
CA PRO A 84 -11.38 -9.83 6.20
C PRO A 84 -12.11 -9.04 5.08
N GLU A 85 -13.09 -8.23 5.44
CA GLU A 85 -13.79 -7.30 4.56
C GLU A 85 -12.92 -6.08 4.17
N ILE A 86 -11.92 -5.70 4.98
CA ILE A 86 -11.02 -4.59 4.69
C ILE A 86 -9.90 -5.08 3.78
N GLY A 87 -9.73 -4.43 2.63
CA GLY A 87 -8.65 -4.74 1.71
C GLY A 87 -7.26 -4.49 2.31
N THR A 88 -6.29 -5.33 1.95
CA THR A 88 -4.89 -5.15 2.38
C THR A 88 -3.96 -5.04 1.18
N ALA A 89 -2.94 -4.16 1.29
CA ALA A 89 -1.90 -3.96 0.29
C ALA A 89 -0.51 -4.16 0.90
N CYS A 90 0.21 -5.12 0.37
CA CYS A 90 1.57 -5.42 0.77
C CYS A 90 2.54 -4.46 0.06
N LEU A 91 3.23 -3.61 0.85
CA LEU A 91 4.29 -2.72 0.34
C LEU A 91 5.61 -3.46 0.23
N THR A 92 6.35 -3.22 -0.87
CA THR A 92 7.72 -3.73 -1.06
C THR A 92 8.63 -2.71 -1.69
N ILE A 93 9.89 -2.73 -1.30
CA ILE A 93 10.96 -1.95 -1.91
C ILE A 93 12.28 -2.70 -1.84
N GLU A 94 13.02 -2.65 -2.94
CA GLU A 94 14.41 -3.09 -3.05
C GLU A 94 15.23 -1.88 -3.52
N SER A 95 15.95 -1.22 -2.60
CA SER A 95 16.87 -0.12 -2.90
C SER A 95 18.10 -0.21 -2.00
N GLU A 96 19.14 0.55 -2.31
CA GLU A 96 20.40 0.54 -1.53
C GLU A 96 20.19 0.99 -0.08
N ASN A 97 19.31 1.97 0.13
CA ASN A 97 19.11 2.59 1.45
C ASN A 97 17.94 1.99 2.24
N PHE A 98 17.02 1.33 1.56
CA PHE A 98 15.86 0.71 2.19
C PHE A 98 15.42 -0.50 1.38
N ASP A 99 15.59 -1.69 1.94
CA ASP A 99 15.26 -2.96 1.31
C ASP A 99 14.44 -3.81 2.27
N THR A 100 13.15 -3.93 1.98
CA THR A 100 12.22 -4.76 2.76
C THR A 100 12.17 -6.20 2.27
N VAL A 101 12.67 -6.48 1.08
CA VAL A 101 12.62 -7.81 0.44
C VAL A 101 13.82 -8.66 0.86
N ARG A 102 14.98 -8.04 0.95
CA ARG A 102 16.27 -8.70 1.32
C ARG A 102 16.65 -9.88 0.42
N ARG A 103 16.30 -9.80 -0.84
CA ARG A 103 16.56 -10.86 -1.83
C ARG A 103 18.02 -11.31 -1.87
N LYS A 104 18.97 -10.35 -1.75
CA LYS A 104 20.42 -10.61 -1.83
C LYS A 104 20.95 -11.40 -0.63
N THR A 105 20.28 -11.38 0.50
CA THR A 105 20.75 -12.07 1.72
C THR A 105 20.34 -13.56 1.72
N GLY A 106 19.35 -13.96 0.93
CA GLY A 106 18.76 -15.29 0.96
C GLY A 106 18.05 -15.65 2.27
N ALA A 107 18.06 -14.73 3.26
CA ALA A 107 17.38 -14.93 4.54
C ALA A 107 15.93 -14.43 4.48
N PRO A 108 15.01 -14.99 5.29
CA PRO A 108 13.67 -14.47 5.43
C PRO A 108 13.67 -13.00 5.86
N SER A 109 12.84 -12.18 5.22
CA SER A 109 12.72 -10.79 5.61
C SER A 109 11.86 -10.64 6.86
N PRO A 110 12.29 -9.84 7.86
CA PRO A 110 11.47 -9.56 9.04
C PRO A 110 10.20 -8.76 8.72
N TRP A 111 10.13 -8.14 7.54
CA TRP A 111 8.98 -7.36 7.08
C TRP A 111 7.81 -8.23 6.60
N HIS A 112 8.05 -9.47 6.21
CA HIS A 112 7.09 -10.33 5.51
C HIS A 112 6.25 -11.22 6.46
N ALA A 113 6.18 -10.91 7.75
CA ALA A 113 5.36 -11.64 8.73
C ALA A 113 5.64 -13.16 8.77
N GLY A 114 6.90 -13.56 8.54
CA GLY A 114 7.32 -14.96 8.48
C GLY A 114 7.29 -15.58 7.07
N GLY A 115 6.77 -14.86 6.07
CA GLY A 115 6.85 -15.30 4.68
C GLY A 115 8.30 -15.29 4.16
N ASN A 116 8.67 -16.33 3.45
CA ASN A 116 10.01 -16.47 2.87
C ASN A 116 9.95 -16.47 1.34
N LEU A 117 10.67 -15.56 0.70
CA LEU A 117 10.72 -15.43 -0.75
C LEU A 117 11.24 -16.69 -1.45
N ALA A 118 12.13 -17.44 -0.79
CA ALA A 118 12.68 -18.69 -1.31
C ALA A 118 11.61 -19.78 -1.49
N ASP A 119 10.59 -19.82 -0.62
CA ASP A 119 9.49 -20.79 -0.71
C ASP A 119 8.59 -20.55 -1.93
N HIS A 120 8.75 -19.39 -2.56
CA HIS A 120 8.02 -18.94 -3.75
C HIS A 120 8.93 -18.83 -5.00
N ALA A 121 10.06 -19.54 -5.01
CA ALA A 121 11.05 -19.50 -6.09
C ALA A 121 11.54 -18.08 -6.44
N GLY A 122 11.63 -17.20 -5.46
CA GLY A 122 12.05 -15.81 -5.63
C GLY A 122 10.99 -14.87 -6.20
N SER A 123 9.74 -15.30 -6.34
CA SER A 123 8.64 -14.49 -6.86
C SER A 123 7.98 -13.68 -5.76
N LEU A 124 8.04 -12.34 -5.88
CA LEU A 124 7.32 -11.43 -4.98
C LEU A 124 5.79 -11.49 -5.19
N PRO A 125 5.25 -11.53 -6.42
CA PRO A 125 3.81 -11.69 -6.60
C PRO A 125 3.24 -12.93 -5.89
N LYS A 126 3.92 -14.08 -5.97
CA LYS A 126 3.50 -15.29 -5.25
C LYS A 126 3.56 -15.14 -3.74
N LEU A 127 4.63 -14.54 -3.22
CA LEU A 127 4.76 -14.29 -1.78
C LEU A 127 3.66 -13.34 -1.28
N VAL A 128 3.37 -12.25 -1.99
CA VAL A 128 2.30 -11.31 -1.67
C VAL A 128 0.94 -12.01 -1.67
N HIS A 129 0.65 -12.81 -2.69
CA HIS A 129 -0.58 -13.58 -2.78
C HIS A 129 -0.71 -14.59 -1.61
N ALA A 130 0.35 -15.32 -1.31
CA ALA A 130 0.38 -16.28 -0.19
C ALA A 130 0.23 -15.60 1.18
N SER A 131 0.62 -14.32 1.31
CA SER A 131 0.45 -13.52 2.53
C SER A 131 -0.99 -13.01 2.73
N GLY A 132 -1.90 -13.28 1.78
CA GLY A 132 -3.31 -12.87 1.86
C GLY A 132 -3.57 -11.43 1.41
N CYS A 133 -2.58 -10.68 0.93
CA CYS A 133 -2.80 -9.36 0.35
C CYS A 133 -3.51 -9.50 -1.01
N ARG A 134 -4.49 -8.63 -1.24
CA ARG A 134 -5.16 -8.50 -2.54
C ARG A 134 -4.47 -7.50 -3.46
N THR A 135 -3.64 -6.64 -2.89
CA THR A 135 -2.91 -5.61 -3.62
C THR A 135 -1.42 -5.76 -3.34
N TRP A 136 -0.65 -5.72 -4.39
CA TRP A 136 0.80 -5.55 -4.34
C TRP A 136 1.14 -4.11 -4.69
N SER A 137 1.79 -3.41 -3.78
CA SER A 137 2.18 -2.02 -3.95
C SER A 137 3.69 -1.90 -3.77
N MET A 138 4.42 -1.64 -4.85
CA MET A 138 5.87 -1.69 -4.87
C MET A 138 6.49 -0.36 -5.28
N PHE A 139 7.75 -0.17 -4.90
CA PHE A 139 8.55 0.89 -5.49
C PHE A 139 8.62 0.68 -7.01
N TRP A 140 8.17 1.64 -7.78
CA TRP A 140 7.91 1.51 -9.21
C TRP A 140 9.11 1.02 -10.03
N ARG A 141 10.34 1.35 -9.59
CA ARG A 141 11.57 0.90 -10.27
C ARG A 141 11.87 -0.58 -10.09
N ASN A 142 11.21 -1.23 -9.13
CA ASN A 142 11.34 -2.67 -8.92
C ASN A 142 10.37 -3.49 -9.76
N LEU A 143 9.34 -2.86 -10.35
CA LEU A 143 8.35 -3.56 -11.14
C LEU A 143 8.92 -3.95 -12.51
N THR A 144 8.83 -5.23 -12.84
CA THR A 144 9.11 -5.76 -14.19
C THR A 144 7.81 -6.18 -14.89
N GLN A 145 7.85 -6.28 -16.22
CA GLN A 145 6.70 -6.79 -16.98
C GLN A 145 6.39 -8.27 -16.64
N ALA A 146 7.41 -9.05 -16.32
CA ALA A 146 7.25 -10.44 -15.91
C ALA A 146 6.50 -10.54 -14.57
N ASP A 147 6.90 -9.74 -13.57
CA ASP A 147 6.22 -9.69 -12.28
C ASP A 147 4.76 -9.20 -12.43
N LEU A 148 4.52 -8.20 -13.29
CA LEU A 148 3.18 -7.71 -13.57
C LEU A 148 2.29 -8.79 -14.22
N ALA A 149 2.83 -9.54 -15.17
CA ALA A 149 2.12 -10.64 -15.80
C ALA A 149 1.79 -11.75 -14.79
N GLU A 150 2.73 -12.10 -13.91
CA GLU A 150 2.49 -13.07 -12.84
C GLU A 150 1.48 -12.57 -11.81
N ALA A 151 1.57 -11.31 -11.38
CA ALA A 151 0.61 -10.69 -10.47
C ALA A 151 -0.83 -10.76 -11.02
N ARG A 152 -1.01 -10.55 -12.33
CA ARG A 152 -2.31 -10.69 -13.00
C ARG A 152 -2.84 -12.12 -12.96
N THR A 153 -1.99 -13.13 -13.17
CA THR A 153 -2.43 -14.55 -13.07
C THR A 153 -2.90 -14.89 -11.66
N LEU A 154 -2.33 -14.22 -10.66
CA LEU A 154 -2.68 -14.34 -9.24
C LEU A 154 -3.83 -13.41 -8.82
N ARG A 155 -4.39 -12.62 -9.76
CA ARG A 155 -5.45 -11.64 -9.52
C ARG A 155 -5.09 -10.59 -8.46
N LEU A 156 -3.83 -10.22 -8.39
CA LEU A 156 -3.37 -9.11 -7.57
C LEU A 156 -3.62 -7.78 -8.27
N THR A 157 -4.14 -6.81 -7.54
CA THR A 157 -4.11 -5.40 -7.95
C THR A 157 -2.68 -4.87 -7.79
N VAL A 158 -2.16 -4.18 -8.80
CA VAL A 158 -0.78 -3.68 -8.84
C VAL A 158 -0.75 -2.15 -8.79
N LEU A 159 -0.20 -1.59 -7.71
CA LEU A 159 -0.15 -0.14 -7.44
C LEU A 159 1.29 0.33 -7.20
N PRO A 160 2.06 0.69 -8.23
CA PRO A 160 3.41 1.24 -8.06
C PRO A 160 3.39 2.65 -7.43
N TRP A 161 4.42 2.95 -6.61
CA TRP A 161 4.66 4.21 -5.89
C TRP A 161 6.13 4.61 -5.91
N THR A 162 6.54 5.83 -5.68
CA THR A 162 5.83 7.06 -5.94
C THR A 162 6.24 7.53 -7.31
N VAL A 163 5.34 7.56 -8.26
CA VAL A 163 5.61 7.85 -9.67
C VAL A 163 5.24 9.31 -9.94
N ASN A 164 6.24 10.16 -10.14
CA ASN A 164 6.05 11.61 -10.28
C ASN A 164 6.39 12.14 -11.68
N ASP A 165 7.08 11.34 -12.49
CA ASP A 165 7.42 11.68 -13.87
C ASP A 165 6.31 11.27 -14.83
N PRO A 166 5.80 12.18 -15.70
CA PRO A 166 4.72 11.86 -16.64
C PRO A 166 5.07 10.76 -17.65
N ALA A 167 6.34 10.67 -18.10
CA ALA A 167 6.75 9.63 -19.03
C ALA A 167 6.70 8.25 -18.37
N GLU A 168 7.10 8.16 -17.10
CA GLU A 168 7.00 6.93 -16.32
C GLU A 168 5.55 6.56 -15.98
N MET A 169 4.69 7.57 -15.69
CA MET A 169 3.25 7.35 -15.56
C MET A 169 2.68 6.73 -16.82
N ALA A 170 2.98 7.34 -17.98
CA ALA A 170 2.53 6.85 -19.28
C ALA A 170 3.00 5.42 -19.56
N ARG A 171 4.29 5.13 -19.29
CA ARG A 171 4.89 3.79 -19.47
C ARG A 171 4.19 2.74 -18.62
N LEU A 172 3.97 3.02 -17.32
CA LEU A 172 3.33 2.08 -16.40
C LEU A 172 1.85 1.86 -16.75
N ILE A 173 1.15 2.89 -17.20
CA ILE A 173 -0.21 2.76 -17.75
C ILE A 173 -0.21 1.85 -18.98
N ASP A 174 0.75 2.00 -19.90
CA ASP A 174 0.86 1.14 -21.09
C ASP A 174 1.20 -0.31 -20.73
N TRP A 175 1.92 -0.54 -19.66
CA TRP A 175 2.12 -1.88 -19.10
C TRP A 175 0.82 -2.44 -18.52
N GLY A 176 -0.13 -1.57 -18.14
CA GLY A 176 -1.45 -1.89 -17.63
C GLY A 176 -1.46 -2.17 -16.13
N VAL A 177 -0.75 -1.37 -15.34
CA VAL A 177 -0.94 -1.36 -13.88
C VAL A 177 -2.36 -0.91 -13.53
N ASP A 178 -2.88 -1.33 -12.38
CA ASP A 178 -4.25 -1.03 -11.98
C ASP A 178 -4.44 0.38 -11.44
N GLY A 179 -3.36 1.02 -11.02
CA GLY A 179 -3.34 2.41 -10.56
C GLY A 179 -1.92 2.87 -10.28
N ILE A 180 -1.76 4.13 -9.95
CA ILE A 180 -0.46 4.77 -9.65
C ILE A 180 -0.60 5.62 -8.40
N ILE A 181 0.35 5.50 -7.47
CA ILE A 181 0.49 6.41 -6.34
C ILE A 181 1.51 7.48 -6.71
N THR A 182 1.08 8.75 -6.63
CA THR A 182 1.87 9.93 -7.01
C THR A 182 1.65 11.09 -6.06
N ASP A 183 2.67 11.96 -5.91
CA ASP A 183 2.54 13.25 -5.21
C ASP A 183 1.91 14.33 -6.10
N TYR A 184 1.76 14.06 -7.43
CA TYR A 184 1.26 15.00 -8.43
C TYR A 184 0.02 14.45 -9.16
N PRO A 185 -1.15 14.38 -8.49
CA PRO A 185 -2.36 13.81 -9.09
C PRO A 185 -2.84 14.58 -10.34
N ASN A 186 -2.55 15.88 -10.41
CA ASN A 186 -2.81 16.68 -11.61
C ASN A 186 -2.04 16.15 -12.83
N ARG A 187 -0.74 15.86 -12.71
CA ARG A 187 0.07 15.29 -13.80
C ARG A 187 -0.46 13.94 -14.26
N LEU A 188 -0.86 13.08 -13.31
CA LEU A 188 -1.44 11.80 -13.65
C LEU A 188 -2.77 11.95 -14.41
N ARG A 189 -3.62 12.90 -14.00
CA ARG A 189 -4.86 13.22 -14.73
C ARG A 189 -4.59 13.71 -16.15
N ASP A 190 -3.55 14.53 -16.37
CA ASP A 190 -3.15 15.00 -17.69
C ASP A 190 -2.74 13.82 -18.59
N VAL A 191 -1.86 12.94 -18.09
CA VAL A 191 -1.43 11.71 -18.80
C VAL A 191 -2.62 10.80 -19.10
N MET A 192 -3.55 10.61 -18.15
CA MET A 192 -4.76 9.81 -18.38
C MET A 192 -5.65 10.42 -19.47
N THR A 193 -5.78 11.75 -19.49
CA THR A 193 -6.54 12.47 -20.52
C THR A 193 -5.92 12.28 -21.91
N GLU A 194 -4.61 12.45 -22.03
CA GLU A 194 -3.86 12.21 -23.29
C GLU A 194 -4.07 10.77 -23.79
N LYS A 195 -4.11 9.80 -22.89
CA LYS A 195 -4.37 8.38 -23.19
C LYS A 195 -5.85 8.03 -23.35
N LYS A 196 -6.74 9.01 -23.27
CA LYS A 196 -8.21 8.83 -23.36
C LYS A 196 -8.77 7.84 -22.33
N LEU A 197 -8.17 7.80 -21.15
CA LEU A 197 -8.65 7.00 -20.03
C LEU A 197 -9.69 7.78 -19.22
N PRO A 198 -10.68 7.10 -18.61
CA PRO A 198 -11.63 7.76 -17.72
C PRO A 198 -10.91 8.33 -16.50
N LEU A 199 -11.28 9.55 -16.13
CA LEU A 199 -10.76 10.18 -14.91
C LEU A 199 -11.59 9.73 -13.69
N PRO A 200 -10.92 9.48 -12.53
CA PRO A 200 -11.59 9.15 -11.28
C PRO A 200 -12.37 10.33 -10.68
#